data_44f6efce2c65b9f3fe904d8380375ede
#
_entry.id   44f6efce2c65b9f3fe904d8380375ede
#
_cell.length_a   1.000
_cell.length_b   1.000
_cell.length_c   1.000
_cell.angle_alpha   90.00
_cell.angle_beta   90.00
_cell.angle_gamma   90.00
#
_symmetry.space_group_name_H-M   'P 1'
#
loop_
_entity.id
_entity.type
_entity.pdbx_description
1 polymer ?
#
loop_
_entity_poly.entity_id
_entity_poly.type
_entity_poly.pdbx_seq_one_letter_code
_entity_poly.pdbx_strand_id
1 'polypeptide(L)'
;MLTKLYSKSSYLASILSYIYLTVVVIFKIRENHNSQINEPSLTNYFVFIVLFMMMLQGYNRWIKNSAKNDGINTTERPIIYLLLFPALVSFMPDEIMNLEWVLGGYFLFLATRKYSLSIDNIKEESLIEVGILISFSILFTPYFIIYLALMVVRIFLTGKFTLSKIIAVVLPTALTWFMALTINTFSTLNTPFYKLINSEKDFYFQITNSIQGVGLITLSIIALLTLVFVNKKNLYKLERNTHYSRITLFIAHLLVISFIRSPETLMILTVSILYGLELLIRVTQKMILKESFLVAILFFSALNIYYSF
;
A
#
# COMPACT_ATOMS: atom_id res chain seq x y z
N MET A 1 15.34 21.61 -6.27
CA MET A 1 14.59 21.65 -7.54
C MET A 1 13.39 20.71 -7.51
N LEU A 2 13.56 19.44 -7.16
CA LEU A 2 12.47 18.46 -7.04
C LEU A 2 11.42 18.85 -6.01
N THR A 3 11.84 19.29 -4.82
CA THR A 3 10.91 19.75 -3.79
C THR A 3 10.06 20.92 -4.25
N LYS A 4 10.59 21.84 -5.08
CA LYS A 4 9.80 22.94 -5.67
C LYS A 4 8.77 22.44 -6.68
N LEU A 5 9.15 21.46 -7.53
CA LEU A 5 8.25 20.87 -8.52
C LEU A 5 7.07 20.17 -7.85
N TYR A 6 7.34 19.46 -6.75
CA TYR A 6 6.34 18.70 -5.99
C TYR A 6 5.81 19.42 -4.75
N SER A 7 6.16 20.70 -4.53
CA SER A 7 5.67 21.50 -3.39
C SER A 7 4.23 21.93 -3.50
N LYS A 8 3.72 22.03 -4.73
CA LYS A 8 2.32 22.39 -5.03
C LYS A 8 1.74 21.40 -6.03
N SER A 9 0.43 21.26 -6.03
CA SER A 9 -0.26 20.45 -7.02
C SER A 9 -0.06 21.04 -8.41
N SER A 10 0.85 20.48 -9.20
CA SER A 10 1.08 20.86 -10.58
C SER A 10 0.72 19.72 -11.53
N TYR A 11 0.14 20.04 -12.66
CA TYR A 11 -0.15 19.06 -13.71
C TYR A 11 1.13 18.40 -14.21
N LEU A 12 2.22 19.16 -14.33
CA LEU A 12 3.53 18.66 -14.77
C LEU A 12 4.07 17.59 -13.82
N ALA A 13 4.06 17.84 -12.51
CA ALA A 13 4.50 16.86 -11.52
C ALA A 13 3.67 15.57 -11.58
N SER A 14 2.36 15.70 -11.76
CA SER A 14 1.48 14.54 -11.90
C SER A 14 1.80 13.74 -13.17
N ILE A 15 1.94 14.40 -14.31
CA ILE A 15 2.28 13.74 -15.58
C ILE A 15 3.62 13.01 -15.47
N LEU A 16 4.66 13.68 -14.96
CA LEU A 16 5.98 13.06 -14.76
C LEU A 16 5.91 11.83 -13.85
N SER A 17 5.11 11.89 -12.78
CA SER A 17 4.92 10.75 -11.87
C SER A 17 4.20 9.58 -12.54
N TYR A 18 3.20 9.83 -13.38
CA TYR A 18 2.52 8.78 -14.14
C TYR A 18 3.43 8.16 -15.20
N ILE A 19 4.23 8.97 -15.90
CA ILE A 19 5.23 8.46 -16.85
C ILE A 19 6.24 7.59 -16.13
N TYR A 20 6.79 8.07 -14.99
CA TYR A 20 7.74 7.31 -14.19
C TYR A 20 7.16 5.99 -13.69
N LEU A 21 5.93 6.00 -13.17
CA LEU A 21 5.22 4.80 -12.75
C LEU A 21 5.06 3.80 -13.91
N THR A 22 4.65 4.28 -15.07
CA THR A 22 4.48 3.43 -16.26
C THR A 22 5.79 2.75 -16.65
N VAL A 23 6.89 3.51 -16.66
CA VAL A 23 8.23 2.97 -16.94
C VAL A 23 8.59 1.88 -15.94
N VAL A 24 8.46 2.16 -14.64
CA VAL A 24 8.77 1.19 -13.57
C VAL A 24 7.94 -0.10 -13.73
N VAL A 25 6.63 0.03 -13.95
CA VAL A 25 5.74 -1.14 -14.10
C VAL A 25 6.10 -1.97 -15.34
N ILE A 26 6.40 -1.32 -16.48
CA ILE A 26 6.81 -2.03 -17.70
C ILE A 26 8.09 -2.84 -17.43
N PHE A 27 9.09 -2.24 -16.80
CA PHE A 27 10.33 -2.94 -16.45
C PHE A 27 10.08 -4.13 -15.54
N LYS A 28 9.32 -3.95 -14.48
CA LYS A 28 8.98 -5.01 -13.52
C LYS A 28 8.25 -6.21 -14.17
N ILE A 29 7.30 -5.93 -15.07
CA ILE A 29 6.61 -7.00 -15.81
C ILE A 29 7.59 -7.76 -16.70
N ARG A 30 8.48 -7.04 -17.39
CA ARG A 30 9.49 -7.66 -18.27
C ARG A 30 10.43 -8.58 -17.48
N GLU A 31 10.89 -8.16 -16.30
CA GLU A 31 11.75 -8.96 -15.42
C GLU A 31 11.05 -10.22 -14.92
N ASN A 32 9.81 -10.09 -14.42
CA ASN A 32 9.03 -11.22 -13.97
C ASN A 32 8.82 -12.26 -15.08
N HIS A 33 8.72 -11.81 -16.33
CA HIS A 33 8.55 -12.71 -17.49
C HIS A 33 9.85 -13.29 -18.05
N ASN A 34 11.00 -12.65 -17.88
CA ASN A 34 12.29 -13.24 -18.22
C ASN A 34 12.58 -14.51 -17.41
N SER A 35 11.95 -14.65 -16.26
CA SER A 35 11.94 -15.87 -15.43
C SER A 35 10.91 -16.93 -15.88
N GLN A 36 9.97 -16.57 -16.77
CA GLN A 36 8.89 -17.44 -17.26
C GLN A 36 8.95 -17.58 -18.79
N ILE A 37 8.66 -18.78 -19.30
CA ILE A 37 8.83 -19.17 -20.72
C ILE A 37 7.88 -18.44 -21.69
N ASN A 38 6.86 -17.74 -21.20
CA ASN A 38 5.84 -17.08 -22.05
C ASN A 38 5.97 -15.56 -22.04
N GLU A 39 6.00 -14.93 -23.19
CA GLU A 39 5.96 -13.47 -23.32
C GLU A 39 4.68 -12.88 -22.72
N PRO A 40 4.75 -11.76 -21.96
CA PRO A 40 3.58 -11.12 -21.41
C PRO A 40 2.69 -10.56 -22.51
N SER A 41 1.42 -10.83 -22.44
CA SER A 41 0.45 -10.24 -23.37
C SER A 41 0.36 -8.72 -23.17
N LEU A 42 0.11 -7.97 -24.24
CA LEU A 42 -0.13 -6.52 -24.19
C LEU A 42 -1.24 -6.16 -23.18
N THR A 43 -2.21 -7.04 -23.01
CA THR A 43 -3.30 -6.92 -22.04
C THR A 43 -2.77 -6.89 -20.61
N ASN A 44 -1.77 -7.73 -20.27
CA ASN A 44 -1.19 -7.75 -18.93
C ASN A 44 -0.52 -6.42 -18.59
N TYR A 45 0.29 -5.87 -19.51
CA TYR A 45 0.90 -4.55 -19.31
C TYR A 45 -0.16 -3.48 -19.04
N PHE A 46 -1.21 -3.43 -19.83
CA PHE A 46 -2.27 -2.45 -19.68
C PHE A 46 -2.96 -2.57 -18.32
N VAL A 47 -3.34 -3.78 -17.91
CA VAL A 47 -4.04 -4.02 -16.64
C VAL A 47 -3.19 -3.59 -15.45
N PHE A 48 -1.91 -3.98 -15.40
CA PHE A 48 -1.02 -3.59 -14.31
C PHE A 48 -0.82 -2.07 -14.24
N ILE A 49 -0.55 -1.42 -15.38
CA ILE A 49 -0.39 0.04 -15.42
C ILE A 49 -1.65 0.73 -14.88
N VAL A 50 -2.83 0.30 -15.31
CA VAL A 50 -4.09 0.88 -14.85
C VAL A 50 -4.27 0.67 -13.34
N LEU A 51 -4.03 -0.53 -12.82
CA LEU A 51 -4.17 -0.82 -11.38
C LEU A 51 -3.22 0.04 -10.53
N PHE A 52 -1.94 0.14 -10.90
CA PHE A 52 -0.99 0.98 -10.17
C PHE A 52 -1.30 2.47 -10.28
N MET A 53 -1.80 2.94 -11.44
CA MET A 53 -2.30 4.31 -11.59
C MET A 53 -3.52 4.57 -10.69
N MET A 54 -4.45 3.62 -10.58
CA MET A 54 -5.60 3.73 -9.69
C MET A 54 -5.17 3.77 -8.21
N MET A 55 -4.15 2.99 -7.81
CA MET A 55 -3.57 3.06 -6.46
C MET A 55 -2.97 4.44 -6.20
N LEU A 56 -2.16 4.96 -7.12
CA LEU A 56 -1.56 6.29 -7.01
C LEU A 56 -2.64 7.39 -6.91
N GLN A 57 -3.68 7.34 -7.73
CA GLN A 57 -4.82 8.26 -7.64
C GLN A 57 -5.59 8.11 -6.33
N GLY A 58 -5.80 6.88 -5.89
CA GLY A 58 -6.45 6.58 -4.61
C GLY A 58 -5.70 7.20 -3.45
N TYR A 59 -4.37 7.09 -3.45
CA TYR A 59 -3.51 7.72 -2.45
C TYR A 59 -3.58 9.24 -2.50
N ASN A 60 -3.55 9.82 -3.70
CA ASN A 60 -3.71 11.26 -3.91
C ASN A 60 -5.03 11.78 -3.33
N ARG A 61 -6.15 11.10 -3.63
CA ARG A 61 -7.46 11.46 -3.07
C ARG A 61 -7.50 11.34 -1.55
N TRP A 62 -6.88 10.29 -1.00
CA TRP A 62 -6.83 10.10 0.45
C TRP A 62 -6.11 11.25 1.15
N ILE A 63 -4.94 11.65 0.66
CA ILE A 63 -4.17 12.75 1.21
C ILE A 63 -4.93 14.08 1.08
N LYS A 64 -5.51 14.37 -0.09
CA LYS A 64 -6.29 15.60 -0.31
C LYS A 64 -7.50 15.70 0.62
N ASN A 65 -8.23 14.61 0.82
CA ASN A 65 -9.37 14.58 1.72
C ASN A 65 -8.95 14.80 3.19
N SER A 66 -7.83 14.21 3.60
CA SER A 66 -7.28 14.45 4.94
C SER A 66 -6.92 15.91 5.16
N ALA A 67 -6.31 16.57 4.18
CA ALA A 67 -5.97 18.00 4.25
C ALA A 67 -7.22 18.91 4.28
N LYS A 68 -8.23 18.57 3.46
CA LYS A 68 -9.49 19.32 3.42
C LYS A 68 -10.21 19.31 4.78
N ASN A 69 -10.22 18.15 5.44
CA ASN A 69 -10.83 18.01 6.76
C ASN A 69 -10.12 18.86 7.83
N ASP A 70 -8.85 19.18 7.63
CA ASP A 70 -8.06 20.04 8.51
C ASP A 70 -8.18 21.54 8.15
N GLY A 71 -9.01 21.90 7.17
CA GLY A 71 -9.16 23.28 6.68
C GLY A 71 -7.96 23.79 5.89
N ILE A 72 -7.06 22.92 5.46
CA ILE A 72 -5.86 23.29 4.72
C ILE A 72 -6.20 23.41 3.23
N ASN A 73 -5.72 24.47 2.59
CA ASN A 73 -5.86 24.63 1.16
C ASN A 73 -5.12 23.48 0.44
N THR A 74 -5.87 22.62 -0.24
CA THR A 74 -5.34 21.42 -0.89
C THR A 74 -4.35 21.70 -2.01
N THR A 75 -4.34 22.94 -2.54
CA THR A 75 -3.40 23.35 -3.60
C THR A 75 -2.00 23.63 -3.07
N GLU A 76 -1.86 23.91 -1.79
CA GLU A 76 -0.58 24.25 -1.14
C GLU A 76 0.13 23.03 -0.54
N ARG A 77 -0.55 21.87 -0.53
CA ARG A 77 0.03 20.67 0.05
C ARG A 77 1.05 20.04 -0.90
N PRO A 78 2.23 19.64 -0.38
CA PRO A 78 3.23 18.92 -1.16
C PRO A 78 2.66 17.61 -1.70
N ILE A 79 2.92 17.32 -2.98
CA ILE A 79 2.51 16.09 -3.66
C ILE A 79 3.69 15.14 -3.88
N ILE A 80 4.67 15.17 -2.98
CA ILE A 80 5.92 14.41 -3.04
C ILE A 80 5.66 12.89 -3.09
N TYR A 81 4.57 12.43 -2.47
CA TYR A 81 4.15 11.03 -2.54
C TYR A 81 3.90 10.53 -3.96
N LEU A 82 3.57 11.42 -4.92
CA LEU A 82 3.44 11.05 -6.33
C LEU A 82 4.78 10.59 -6.93
N LEU A 83 5.88 11.14 -6.44
CA LEU A 83 7.24 10.76 -6.84
C LEU A 83 7.72 9.52 -6.06
N LEU A 84 7.39 9.44 -4.78
CA LEU A 84 7.82 8.35 -3.91
C LEU A 84 7.14 7.02 -4.24
N PHE A 85 5.89 7.02 -4.67
CA PHE A 85 5.15 5.79 -4.95
C PHE A 85 5.79 4.97 -6.08
N PRO A 86 6.09 5.53 -7.28
CA PRO A 86 6.80 4.79 -8.32
C PRO A 86 8.18 4.30 -7.86
N ALA A 87 8.90 5.12 -7.09
CA ALA A 87 10.19 4.72 -6.55
C ALA A 87 10.06 3.51 -5.59
N LEU A 88 9.04 3.48 -4.73
CA LEU A 88 8.77 2.32 -3.88
C LEU A 88 8.40 1.08 -4.69
N VAL A 89 7.59 1.23 -5.73
CA VAL A 89 7.26 0.11 -6.63
C VAL A 89 8.52 -0.48 -7.27
N SER A 90 9.52 0.33 -7.61
CA SER A 90 10.79 -0.17 -8.17
C SER A 90 11.58 -1.05 -7.19
N PHE A 91 11.43 -0.84 -5.89
CA PHE A 91 12.09 -1.66 -4.85
C PHE A 91 11.32 -2.94 -4.49
N MET A 92 10.12 -3.11 -5.01
CA MET A 92 9.39 -4.36 -4.82
C MET A 92 10.02 -5.48 -5.63
N PRO A 93 9.96 -6.73 -5.15
CA PRO A 93 10.38 -7.88 -5.95
C PRO A 93 9.50 -8.06 -7.19
N ASP A 94 10.04 -8.66 -8.23
CA ASP A 94 9.39 -8.76 -9.54
C ASP A 94 8.20 -9.73 -9.51
N GLU A 95 8.25 -10.72 -8.64
CA GLU A 95 7.19 -11.70 -8.39
C GLU A 95 5.88 -11.04 -7.97
N ILE A 96 5.93 -9.79 -7.45
CA ILE A 96 4.72 -9.04 -7.11
C ILE A 96 3.85 -8.71 -8.33
N MET A 97 4.42 -8.79 -9.53
CA MET A 97 3.68 -8.61 -10.78
C MET A 97 2.82 -9.83 -11.13
N ASN A 98 2.10 -10.34 -10.14
CA ASN A 98 1.02 -11.29 -10.27
C ASN A 98 -0.31 -10.56 -10.12
N LEU A 99 -1.23 -10.78 -11.06
CA LEU A 99 -2.51 -10.07 -11.11
C LEU A 99 -3.34 -10.27 -9.85
N GLU A 100 -3.37 -11.48 -9.32
CA GLU A 100 -4.11 -11.81 -8.09
C GLU A 100 -3.58 -10.99 -6.90
N TRP A 101 -2.27 -10.88 -6.77
CA TRP A 101 -1.62 -10.15 -5.68
C TRP A 101 -1.85 -8.65 -5.77
N VAL A 102 -1.74 -8.10 -6.98
CA VAL A 102 -1.98 -6.67 -7.19
C VAL A 102 -3.44 -6.31 -6.94
N LEU A 103 -4.38 -7.15 -7.38
CA LEU A 103 -5.81 -6.97 -7.11
C LEU A 103 -6.13 -7.09 -5.61
N GLY A 104 -5.61 -8.13 -4.95
CA GLY A 104 -5.76 -8.29 -3.50
C GLY A 104 -5.23 -7.08 -2.74
N GLY A 105 -4.02 -6.62 -3.07
CA GLY A 105 -3.40 -5.43 -2.49
C GLY A 105 -4.19 -4.16 -2.77
N TYR A 106 -4.74 -4.00 -3.97
CA TYR A 106 -5.58 -2.85 -4.33
C TYR A 106 -6.87 -2.78 -3.50
N PHE A 107 -7.60 -3.88 -3.36
CA PHE A 107 -8.81 -3.92 -2.55
C PHE A 107 -8.51 -3.64 -1.07
N LEU A 108 -7.41 -4.19 -0.56
CA LEU A 108 -7.00 -3.92 0.82
C LEU A 108 -6.57 -2.46 1.02
N PHE A 109 -5.91 -1.86 0.03
CA PHE A 109 -5.61 -0.42 0.04
C PHE A 109 -6.90 0.42 0.11
N LEU A 110 -7.91 0.08 -0.66
CA LEU A 110 -9.21 0.77 -0.61
C LEU A 110 -9.89 0.60 0.76
N ALA A 111 -9.83 -0.60 1.33
CA ALA A 111 -10.38 -0.88 2.66
C ALA A 111 -9.69 -0.04 3.74
N THR A 112 -8.35 -0.05 3.78
CA THR A 112 -7.56 0.71 4.75
C THR A 112 -7.77 2.21 4.61
N ARG A 113 -7.86 2.70 3.39
CA ARG A 113 -8.19 4.10 3.10
C ARG A 113 -9.56 4.48 3.67
N LYS A 114 -10.59 3.70 3.37
CA LYS A 114 -11.95 3.98 3.83
C LYS A 114 -12.04 3.93 5.36
N TYR A 115 -11.45 2.95 5.95
CA TYR A 115 -11.41 2.79 7.40
C TYR A 115 -10.65 3.92 8.11
N SER A 116 -9.54 4.38 7.56
CA SER A 116 -8.77 5.47 8.16
C SER A 116 -9.47 6.83 8.11
N LEU A 117 -10.37 7.05 7.15
CA LEU A 117 -11.17 8.28 7.04
C LEU A 117 -12.34 8.32 8.03
N SER A 118 -12.78 7.18 8.55
CA SER A 118 -13.99 7.04 9.37
C SER A 118 -13.73 6.92 10.88
N ILE A 119 -12.51 7.19 11.35
CA ILE A 119 -12.06 6.85 12.72
C ILE A 119 -12.88 7.52 13.82
N ASP A 120 -13.29 8.77 13.64
CA ASP A 120 -13.99 9.53 14.69
C ASP A 120 -15.51 9.25 14.73
N ASN A 121 -16.09 8.90 13.59
CA ASN A 121 -17.51 8.56 13.46
C ASN A 121 -17.68 7.33 12.55
N ILE A 122 -17.28 6.17 13.07
CA ILE A 122 -17.42 4.91 12.33
C ILE A 122 -18.92 4.59 12.22
N LYS A 123 -19.48 4.94 11.06
CA LYS A 123 -20.83 4.52 10.69
C LYS A 123 -20.79 3.06 10.28
N GLU A 124 -21.82 2.31 10.61
CA GLU A 124 -21.95 0.90 10.26
C GLU A 124 -21.89 0.66 8.75
N GLU A 125 -22.52 1.55 7.96
CA GLU A 125 -22.44 1.53 6.49
C GLU A 125 -21.01 1.52 5.98
N SER A 126 -20.13 2.37 6.56
CA SER A 126 -18.71 2.42 6.18
C SER A 126 -17.96 1.14 6.57
N LEU A 127 -18.36 0.48 7.65
CA LEU A 127 -17.78 -0.79 8.07
C LEU A 127 -18.21 -1.94 7.17
N ILE A 128 -19.46 -1.96 6.70
CA ILE A 128 -19.95 -2.93 5.71
C ILE A 128 -19.12 -2.82 4.42
N GLU A 129 -18.91 -1.60 3.91
CA GLU A 129 -18.08 -1.39 2.72
C GLU A 129 -16.62 -1.84 2.94
N VAL A 130 -16.05 -1.56 4.11
CA VAL A 130 -14.71 -2.05 4.48
C VAL A 130 -14.69 -3.58 4.52
N GLY A 131 -15.70 -4.20 5.11
CA GLY A 131 -15.86 -5.66 5.15
C GLY A 131 -15.91 -6.28 3.74
N ILE A 132 -16.67 -5.68 2.83
CA ILE A 132 -16.76 -6.11 1.42
C ILE A 132 -15.39 -6.00 0.74
N LEU A 133 -14.69 -4.87 0.90
CA LEU A 133 -13.39 -4.66 0.29
C LEU A 133 -12.32 -5.63 0.82
N ILE A 134 -12.32 -5.89 2.13
CA ILE A 134 -11.46 -6.93 2.74
C ILE A 134 -11.80 -8.30 2.19
N SER A 135 -13.09 -8.60 2.01
CA SER A 135 -13.54 -9.87 1.47
C SER A 135 -13.00 -10.12 0.06
N PHE A 136 -13.11 -9.13 -0.82
CA PHE A 136 -12.51 -9.22 -2.15
C PHE A 136 -10.98 -9.37 -2.08
N SER A 137 -10.33 -8.65 -1.18
CA SER A 137 -8.88 -8.80 -0.97
C SER A 137 -8.52 -10.24 -0.58
N ILE A 138 -9.27 -10.84 0.34
CA ILE A 138 -9.05 -12.22 0.82
C ILE A 138 -9.31 -13.25 -0.31
N LEU A 139 -10.27 -13.02 -1.21
CA LEU A 139 -10.51 -13.92 -2.35
C LEU A 139 -9.29 -14.03 -3.27
N PHE A 140 -8.58 -12.93 -3.49
CA PHE A 140 -7.35 -12.92 -4.29
C PHE A 140 -6.12 -13.37 -3.48
N THR A 141 -6.05 -12.98 -2.21
CA THR A 141 -4.91 -13.24 -1.34
C THR A 141 -5.40 -13.64 0.04
N PRO A 142 -5.58 -14.95 0.30
CA PRO A 142 -6.18 -15.47 1.54
C PRO A 142 -5.48 -15.02 2.82
N TYR A 143 -4.17 -14.75 2.80
CA TYR A 143 -3.43 -14.24 3.95
C TYR A 143 -3.96 -12.90 4.49
N PHE A 144 -4.71 -12.16 3.68
CA PHE A 144 -5.29 -10.88 4.10
C PHE A 144 -6.43 -11.02 5.10
N ILE A 145 -6.84 -12.25 5.44
CA ILE A 145 -7.78 -12.51 6.55
C ILE A 145 -7.29 -11.92 7.88
N ILE A 146 -5.96 -11.80 8.05
CA ILE A 146 -5.36 -11.20 9.24
C ILE A 146 -5.79 -9.74 9.40
N TYR A 147 -6.06 -9.03 8.29
CA TYR A 147 -6.54 -7.65 8.32
C TYR A 147 -7.97 -7.54 8.83
N LEU A 148 -8.79 -8.57 8.60
CA LEU A 148 -10.10 -8.65 9.23
C LEU A 148 -9.96 -8.69 10.76
N ALA A 149 -9.06 -9.54 11.27
CA ALA A 149 -8.77 -9.61 12.70
C ALA A 149 -8.24 -8.28 13.25
N LEU A 150 -7.31 -7.64 12.53
CA LEU A 150 -6.78 -6.32 12.91
C LEU A 150 -7.87 -5.24 12.94
N MET A 151 -8.84 -5.26 12.02
CA MET A 151 -9.96 -4.33 12.01
C MET A 151 -10.88 -4.55 13.20
N VAL A 152 -11.17 -5.80 13.54
CA VAL A 152 -11.96 -6.16 14.74
C VAL A 152 -11.27 -5.69 16.02
N VAL A 153 -9.96 -6.02 16.17
CA VAL A 153 -9.17 -5.56 17.34
C VAL A 153 -9.19 -4.03 17.45
N ARG A 154 -9.09 -3.33 16.35
CA ARG A 154 -9.11 -1.88 16.35
C ARG A 154 -10.48 -1.30 16.75
N ILE A 155 -11.61 -1.93 16.38
CA ILE A 155 -12.94 -1.55 16.86
C ILE A 155 -12.99 -1.65 18.40
N PHE A 156 -12.41 -2.69 18.97
CA PHE A 156 -12.30 -2.83 20.43
C PHE A 156 -11.45 -1.70 21.05
N LEU A 157 -10.29 -1.41 20.49
CA LEU A 157 -9.35 -0.41 21.01
C LEU A 157 -9.90 1.04 20.96
N THR A 158 -10.85 1.32 20.06
CA THR A 158 -11.46 2.67 19.98
C THR A 158 -12.43 2.98 21.11
N GLY A 159 -12.75 2.01 21.99
CA GLY A 159 -13.72 2.17 23.08
C GLY A 159 -15.17 2.38 22.64
N LYS A 160 -15.44 2.37 21.32
CA LYS A 160 -16.79 2.50 20.73
C LYS A 160 -17.32 1.15 20.24
N PHE A 161 -16.98 0.10 20.99
CA PHE A 161 -17.37 -1.26 20.67
C PHE A 161 -18.89 -1.43 20.73
N THR A 162 -19.46 -1.97 19.65
CA THR A 162 -20.81 -2.49 19.58
C THR A 162 -20.79 -3.77 18.75
N LEU A 163 -21.61 -4.74 19.12
CA LEU A 163 -21.72 -6.01 18.40
C LEU A 163 -22.11 -5.78 16.93
N SER A 164 -22.97 -4.80 16.69
CA SER A 164 -23.40 -4.37 15.35
C SER A 164 -22.21 -3.97 14.44
N LYS A 165 -21.21 -3.28 14.98
CA LYS A 165 -20.01 -2.90 14.20
C LYS A 165 -19.13 -4.09 13.82
N ILE A 166 -19.02 -5.08 14.70
CA ILE A 166 -18.30 -6.33 14.37
C ILE A 166 -19.05 -7.08 13.28
N ILE A 167 -20.36 -7.25 13.46
CA ILE A 167 -21.21 -7.90 12.45
C ILE A 167 -21.09 -7.17 11.11
N ALA A 168 -21.10 -5.84 11.10
CA ALA A 168 -20.96 -5.04 9.89
C ALA A 168 -19.66 -5.32 9.10
N VAL A 169 -18.57 -5.67 9.76
CA VAL A 169 -17.29 -6.02 9.10
C VAL A 169 -17.22 -7.51 8.76
N VAL A 170 -17.64 -8.38 9.67
CA VAL A 170 -17.46 -9.83 9.55
C VAL A 170 -18.50 -10.46 8.63
N LEU A 171 -19.75 -10.02 8.70
CA LEU A 171 -20.83 -10.60 7.90
C LEU A 171 -20.61 -10.51 6.38
N PRO A 172 -20.20 -9.36 5.81
CA PRO A 172 -19.88 -9.30 4.38
C PRO A 172 -18.77 -10.28 3.99
N THR A 173 -17.76 -10.45 4.86
CA THR A 173 -16.67 -11.41 4.62
C THR A 173 -17.20 -12.84 4.62
N ALA A 174 -18.02 -13.22 5.60
CA ALA A 174 -18.59 -14.54 5.69
C ALA A 174 -19.50 -14.85 4.48
N LEU A 175 -20.32 -13.88 4.06
CA LEU A 175 -21.21 -14.03 2.88
C LEU A 175 -20.42 -14.17 1.59
N THR A 176 -19.40 -13.36 1.38
CA THR A 176 -18.53 -13.43 0.18
C THR A 176 -17.82 -14.79 0.12
N TRP A 177 -17.38 -15.30 1.26
CA TRP A 177 -16.74 -16.61 1.35
C TRP A 177 -17.72 -17.75 1.08
N PHE A 178 -18.92 -17.66 1.65
CA PHE A 178 -19.96 -18.63 1.37
C PHE A 178 -20.30 -18.68 -0.12
N MET A 179 -20.44 -17.52 -0.77
CA MET A 179 -20.64 -17.43 -2.21
C MET A 179 -19.49 -18.05 -3.01
N ALA A 180 -18.24 -17.72 -2.64
CA ALA A 180 -17.06 -18.26 -3.30
C ALA A 180 -16.95 -19.78 -3.17
N LEU A 181 -17.23 -20.34 -1.98
CA LEU A 181 -17.30 -21.78 -1.76
C LEU A 181 -18.41 -22.43 -2.59
N THR A 182 -19.60 -21.81 -2.64
CA THR A 182 -20.70 -22.31 -3.42
C THR A 182 -20.36 -22.34 -4.92
N ILE A 183 -19.77 -21.27 -5.45
CA ILE A 183 -19.32 -21.24 -6.86
C ILE A 183 -18.26 -22.31 -7.10
N ASN A 184 -17.32 -22.50 -6.16
CA ASN A 184 -16.26 -23.51 -6.31
C ASN A 184 -16.79 -24.95 -6.31
N THR A 185 -17.86 -25.24 -5.57
CA THR A 185 -18.47 -26.59 -5.57
C THR A 185 -19.21 -26.89 -6.87
N PHE A 186 -19.73 -25.85 -7.56
CA PHE A 186 -20.44 -26.00 -8.84
C PHE A 186 -19.57 -25.73 -10.07
N SER A 187 -18.37 -25.16 -9.90
CA SER A 187 -17.40 -24.91 -10.97
C SER A 187 -16.09 -25.62 -10.67
N THR A 188 -15.45 -26.14 -11.70
CA THR A 188 -14.08 -26.71 -11.61
C THR A 188 -12.99 -25.65 -11.43
N LEU A 189 -13.37 -24.42 -11.08
CA LEU A 189 -12.45 -23.31 -10.83
C LEU A 189 -11.69 -23.57 -9.53
N ASN A 190 -10.40 -23.86 -9.64
CA ASN A 190 -9.50 -23.93 -8.49
C ASN A 190 -9.40 -22.57 -7.82
N THR A 191 -10.04 -22.42 -6.66
CA THR A 191 -9.92 -21.18 -5.88
C THR A 191 -8.52 -21.09 -5.25
N PRO A 192 -8.02 -19.86 -5.00
CA PRO A 192 -6.68 -19.64 -4.43
C PRO A 192 -6.46 -20.25 -3.04
N PHE A 193 -7.48 -20.82 -2.40
CA PHE A 193 -7.42 -21.48 -1.11
C PHE A 193 -6.42 -22.65 -1.03
N TYR A 194 -6.24 -23.40 -2.12
CA TYR A 194 -5.27 -24.49 -2.19
C TYR A 194 -3.81 -24.01 -2.15
N LYS A 195 -3.57 -22.76 -2.54
CA LYS A 195 -2.21 -22.18 -2.52
C LYS A 195 -1.75 -21.79 -1.10
N LEU A 196 -2.65 -21.66 -0.13
CA LEU A 196 -2.34 -21.27 1.25
C LEU A 196 -1.41 -22.29 1.97
N ILE A 197 -1.48 -23.56 1.58
CA ILE A 197 -0.78 -24.67 2.25
C ILE A 197 0.63 -24.88 1.66
N ASN A 198 0.84 -24.46 0.41
CA ASN A 198 2.04 -24.78 -0.36
C ASN A 198 2.92 -23.57 -0.73
N SER A 199 2.77 -22.41 -0.08
CA SER A 199 3.67 -21.29 -0.35
C SER A 199 5.08 -21.62 0.13
N GLU A 200 6.00 -21.71 -0.81
CA GLU A 200 7.42 -21.98 -0.55
C GLU A 200 7.99 -20.92 0.42
N LYS A 201 8.57 -21.40 1.49
CA LYS A 201 9.13 -20.58 2.57
C LYS A 201 10.40 -19.81 2.17
N ASP A 202 10.91 -20.02 0.97
CA ASP A 202 12.21 -19.52 0.53
C ASP A 202 12.23 -18.08 0.04
N PHE A 203 11.06 -17.47 -0.20
CA PHE A 203 10.94 -16.13 -0.74
C PHE A 203 11.59 -15.03 0.15
N TYR A 204 11.52 -15.21 1.46
CA TYR A 204 12.04 -14.19 2.40
C TYR A 204 13.57 -14.09 2.40
N PHE A 205 14.26 -15.20 2.18
CA PHE A 205 15.72 -15.23 2.05
C PHE A 205 16.18 -14.49 0.78
N GLN A 206 15.41 -14.56 -0.30
CA GLN A 206 15.74 -13.88 -1.54
C GLN A 206 15.58 -12.37 -1.43
N ILE A 207 14.53 -11.86 -0.75
CA ILE A 207 14.35 -10.41 -0.53
C ILE A 207 15.50 -9.81 0.27
N THR A 208 15.96 -10.47 1.34
CA THR A 208 17.03 -9.94 2.19
C THR A 208 18.38 -9.89 1.50
N ASN A 209 18.62 -10.76 0.53
CA ASN A 209 19.88 -10.83 -0.21
C ASN A 209 19.87 -9.98 -1.51
N SER A 210 18.72 -9.45 -1.93
CA SER A 210 18.62 -8.58 -3.10
C SER A 210 18.80 -7.12 -2.72
N ILE A 211 19.39 -6.32 -3.64
CA ILE A 211 19.49 -4.84 -3.50
C ILE A 211 18.09 -4.24 -3.30
N GLN A 212 17.09 -4.79 -3.94
CA GLN A 212 15.68 -4.41 -3.83
C GLN A 212 15.17 -4.58 -2.40
N GLY A 213 15.37 -5.76 -1.81
CA GLY A 213 14.96 -6.06 -0.44
C GLY A 213 15.63 -5.19 0.60
N VAL A 214 16.96 -4.99 0.48
CA VAL A 214 17.70 -4.11 1.38
C VAL A 214 17.19 -2.67 1.29
N GLY A 215 16.92 -2.16 0.08
CA GLY A 215 16.34 -0.84 -0.15
C GLY A 215 14.98 -0.69 0.53
N LEU A 216 14.07 -1.66 0.35
CA LEU A 216 12.74 -1.65 0.94
C LEU A 216 12.79 -1.71 2.47
N ILE A 217 13.65 -2.56 3.05
CA ILE A 217 13.85 -2.66 4.50
C ILE A 217 14.37 -1.34 5.05
N THR A 218 15.37 -0.75 4.41
CA THR A 218 15.94 0.53 4.83
C THR A 218 14.89 1.65 4.82
N LEU A 219 14.11 1.77 3.76
CA LEU A 219 13.03 2.74 3.67
C LEU A 219 11.92 2.48 4.70
N SER A 220 11.62 1.22 5.02
CA SER A 220 10.69 0.84 6.07
C SER A 220 11.15 1.29 7.44
N ILE A 221 12.42 1.07 7.76
CA ILE A 221 13.01 1.50 9.05
C ILE A 221 12.97 3.02 9.16
N ILE A 222 13.41 3.75 8.13
CA ILE A 222 13.38 5.21 8.10
C ILE A 222 11.96 5.73 8.30
N ALA A 223 10.98 5.16 7.61
CA ALA A 223 9.59 5.55 7.71
C ALA A 223 9.03 5.28 9.12
N LEU A 224 9.33 4.12 9.72
CA LEU A 224 8.91 3.77 11.07
C LEU A 224 9.53 4.71 12.11
N LEU A 225 10.84 4.94 12.04
CA LEU A 225 11.53 5.88 12.94
C LEU A 225 10.92 7.28 12.83
N THR A 226 10.62 7.73 11.62
CA THR A 226 9.97 9.03 11.41
C THR A 226 8.60 9.07 12.11
N LEU A 227 7.78 8.03 11.97
CA LEU A 227 6.48 7.97 12.62
C LEU A 227 6.59 7.98 14.15
N VAL A 228 7.56 7.26 14.71
CA VAL A 228 7.74 7.17 16.16
C VAL A 228 8.26 8.49 16.76
N PHE A 229 9.24 9.11 16.11
CA PHE A 229 9.95 10.28 16.68
C PHE A 229 9.38 11.64 16.24
N VAL A 230 8.40 11.67 15.33
CA VAL A 230 7.82 12.94 14.90
C VAL A 230 7.11 13.67 16.05
N ASN A 231 7.39 14.97 16.20
CA ASN A 231 6.67 15.77 17.17
C ASN A 231 5.21 15.99 16.72
N LYS A 232 4.26 15.65 17.60
CA LYS A 232 2.82 15.78 17.33
C LYS A 232 2.40 17.20 16.94
N LYS A 233 3.15 18.23 17.34
CA LYS A 233 2.88 19.63 16.94
C LYS A 233 3.04 19.84 15.43
N ASN A 234 3.86 19.03 14.78
CA ASN A 234 4.11 19.09 13.33
C ASN A 234 3.10 18.30 12.51
N LEU A 235 2.17 17.63 13.17
CA LEU A 235 1.10 16.85 12.52
C LEU A 235 -0.15 17.71 12.34
N TYR A 236 -0.87 17.50 11.25
CA TYR A 236 -2.21 18.03 11.07
C TYR A 236 -3.18 17.47 12.15
N LYS A 237 -4.27 18.18 12.43
CA LYS A 237 -5.23 17.78 13.48
C LYS A 237 -5.75 16.36 13.30
N LEU A 238 -6.18 16.01 12.07
CA LEU A 238 -6.63 14.65 11.76
C LEU A 238 -5.49 13.63 11.91
N GLU A 239 -4.26 13.98 11.50
CA GLU A 239 -3.10 13.11 11.65
C GLU A 239 -2.75 12.87 13.11
N ARG A 240 -2.87 13.87 13.97
CA ARG A 240 -2.66 13.71 15.42
C ARG A 240 -3.60 12.68 16.02
N ASN A 241 -4.87 12.73 15.64
CA ASN A 241 -5.88 11.80 16.13
C ASN A 241 -5.65 10.37 15.64
N THR A 242 -5.12 10.24 14.41
CA THR A 242 -4.89 8.93 13.78
C THR A 242 -3.46 8.42 13.90
N HIS A 243 -2.57 9.20 14.50
CA HIS A 243 -1.12 8.94 14.49
C HIS A 243 -0.77 7.60 15.15
N TYR A 244 -1.23 7.35 16.37
CA TYR A 244 -1.00 6.07 17.04
C TYR A 244 -1.55 4.89 16.25
N SER A 245 -2.73 5.06 15.68
CA SER A 245 -3.34 4.04 14.85
C SER A 245 -2.51 3.73 13.59
N ARG A 246 -1.83 4.70 13.01
CA ARG A 246 -0.94 4.49 11.86
C ARG A 246 0.35 3.79 12.25
N ILE A 247 0.92 4.13 13.41
CA ILE A 247 2.07 3.41 13.97
C ILE A 247 1.68 1.95 14.24
N THR A 248 0.55 1.72 14.92
CA THR A 248 0.06 0.37 15.21
C THR A 248 -0.17 -0.43 13.92
N LEU A 249 -0.78 0.18 12.92
CA LEU A 249 -1.01 -0.44 11.62
C LEU A 249 0.32 -0.78 10.92
N PHE A 250 1.31 0.12 10.98
CA PHE A 250 2.63 -0.13 10.40
C PHE A 250 3.36 -1.29 11.09
N ILE A 251 3.33 -1.32 12.42
CA ILE A 251 3.90 -2.44 13.21
C ILE A 251 3.15 -3.74 12.87
N ALA A 252 1.82 -3.70 12.75
CA ALA A 252 1.02 -4.85 12.36
C ALA A 252 1.41 -5.34 10.95
N HIS A 253 1.63 -4.45 9.99
CA HIS A 253 2.11 -4.83 8.65
C HIS A 253 3.48 -5.52 8.71
N LEU A 254 4.42 -5.00 9.51
CA LEU A 254 5.74 -5.62 9.69
C LEU A 254 5.63 -7.01 10.34
N LEU A 255 4.76 -7.17 11.33
CA LEU A 255 4.51 -8.46 11.95
C LEU A 255 3.89 -9.45 10.94
N VAL A 256 2.88 -9.01 10.18
CA VAL A 256 2.26 -9.85 9.14
C VAL A 256 3.30 -10.35 8.14
N ILE A 257 4.18 -9.47 7.66
CA ILE A 257 5.26 -9.83 6.74
C ILE A 257 6.23 -10.83 7.38
N SER A 258 6.55 -10.64 8.66
CA SER A 258 7.46 -11.55 9.38
C SER A 258 6.90 -12.97 9.52
N PHE A 259 5.58 -13.10 9.64
CA PHE A 259 4.92 -14.41 9.80
C PHE A 259 4.57 -15.06 8.47
N ILE A 260 4.00 -14.30 7.54
CA ILE A 260 3.41 -14.83 6.31
C ILE A 260 4.46 -14.98 5.21
N ARG A 261 5.49 -14.11 5.19
CA ARG A 261 6.61 -14.15 4.25
C ARG A 261 6.20 -14.21 2.77
N SER A 262 5.08 -13.59 2.41
CA SER A 262 4.59 -13.58 1.04
C SER A 262 4.76 -12.21 0.38
N PRO A 263 5.04 -12.14 -0.94
CA PRO A 263 5.28 -10.88 -1.64
C PRO A 263 4.07 -9.93 -1.62
N GLU A 264 2.86 -10.46 -1.57
CA GLU A 264 1.63 -9.67 -1.54
C GLU A 264 1.54 -8.73 -0.34
N THR A 265 2.11 -9.15 0.80
CA THR A 265 2.10 -8.34 2.02
C THR A 265 2.94 -7.07 1.88
N LEU A 266 3.89 -7.03 0.95
CA LEU A 266 4.71 -5.85 0.66
C LEU A 266 3.89 -4.72 0.03
N MET A 267 2.85 -5.05 -0.75
CA MET A 267 1.95 -4.04 -1.35
C MET A 267 1.31 -3.14 -0.30
N ILE A 268 0.98 -3.70 0.85
CA ILE A 268 0.31 -2.96 1.92
C ILE A 268 1.32 -2.15 2.73
N LEU A 269 2.50 -2.72 2.92
CA LEU A 269 3.59 -2.03 3.60
C LEU A 269 3.94 -0.72 2.88
N THR A 270 3.85 -0.67 1.55
CA THR A 270 4.13 0.55 0.78
C THR A 270 3.29 1.74 1.20
N VAL A 271 2.03 1.54 1.57
CA VAL A 271 1.15 2.62 2.03
C VAL A 271 1.70 3.24 3.32
N SER A 272 2.15 2.40 4.25
CA SER A 272 2.73 2.86 5.52
C SER A 272 4.10 3.52 5.32
N ILE A 273 4.95 2.94 4.47
CA ILE A 273 6.26 3.51 4.12
C ILE A 273 6.07 4.88 3.47
N LEU A 274 5.19 4.96 2.48
CA LEU A 274 4.92 6.18 1.73
C LEU A 274 4.48 7.32 2.64
N TYR A 275 3.61 7.02 3.61
CA TYR A 275 3.17 7.99 4.60
C TYR A 275 4.32 8.45 5.51
N GLY A 276 5.14 7.53 6.01
CA GLY A 276 6.30 7.86 6.85
C GLY A 276 7.34 8.70 6.12
N LEU A 277 7.65 8.37 4.86
CA LEU A 277 8.60 9.13 4.03
C LEU A 277 8.06 10.52 3.65
N GLU A 278 6.77 10.64 3.31
CA GLU A 278 6.14 11.95 3.08
C GLU A 278 6.26 12.82 4.32
N LEU A 279 5.96 12.24 5.48
CA LEU A 279 6.06 12.94 6.76
C LEU A 279 7.49 13.40 7.05
N LEU A 280 8.49 12.55 6.81
CA LEU A 280 9.91 12.88 6.94
C LEU A 280 10.26 14.13 6.13
N ILE A 281 9.91 14.13 4.85
CA ILE A 281 10.21 15.23 3.95
C ILE A 281 9.47 16.51 4.38
N ARG A 282 8.23 16.38 4.86
CA ARG A 282 7.43 17.51 5.33
C ARG A 282 8.01 18.15 6.59
N VAL A 283 8.44 17.35 7.55
CA VAL A 283 8.96 17.82 8.84
C VAL A 283 10.41 18.32 8.74
N THR A 284 11.19 17.81 7.81
CA THR A 284 12.57 18.25 7.60
C THR A 284 12.58 19.73 7.18
N GLN A 285 13.27 20.59 7.95
CA GLN A 285 13.30 22.02 7.66
C GLN A 285 14.31 22.40 6.58
N LYS A 286 15.48 21.74 6.57
CA LYS A 286 16.57 22.05 5.64
C LYS A 286 16.26 21.54 4.23
N MET A 287 16.16 22.48 3.28
CA MET A 287 15.82 22.17 1.89
C MET A 287 16.85 21.24 1.22
N ILE A 288 18.14 21.41 1.54
CA ILE A 288 19.23 20.57 1.01
C ILE A 288 19.01 19.11 1.41
N LEU A 289 18.67 18.83 2.68
CA LEU A 289 18.42 17.47 3.15
C LEU A 289 17.21 16.83 2.45
N LYS A 290 16.16 17.61 2.19
CA LYS A 290 14.99 17.12 1.43
C LYS A 290 15.37 16.72 0.01
N GLU A 291 16.09 17.60 -0.68
CA GLU A 291 16.55 17.35 -2.06
C GLU A 291 17.50 16.16 -2.12
N SER A 292 18.49 16.10 -1.23
CA SER A 292 19.47 15.00 -1.18
C SER A 292 18.76 13.65 -0.94
N PHE A 293 17.78 13.61 -0.06
CA PHE A 293 17.02 12.41 0.24
C PHE A 293 16.19 11.95 -0.98
N LEU A 294 15.48 12.88 -1.64
CA LEU A 294 14.71 12.57 -2.83
C LEU A 294 15.62 12.10 -4.00
N VAL A 295 16.74 12.80 -4.20
CA VAL A 295 17.71 12.41 -5.23
C VAL A 295 18.29 11.03 -4.96
N ALA A 296 18.62 10.73 -3.70
CA ALA A 296 19.11 9.40 -3.32
C ALA A 296 18.08 8.30 -3.61
N ILE A 297 16.81 8.48 -3.24
CA ILE A 297 15.76 7.51 -3.52
C ILE A 297 15.61 7.29 -5.02
N LEU A 298 15.57 8.35 -5.83
CA LEU A 298 15.45 8.25 -7.28
C LEU A 298 16.67 7.59 -7.91
N PHE A 299 17.87 7.91 -7.43
CA PHE A 299 19.11 7.31 -7.90
C PHE A 299 19.13 5.80 -7.63
N PHE A 300 18.82 5.37 -6.41
CA PHE A 300 18.75 3.95 -6.07
C PHE A 300 17.62 3.25 -6.83
N SER A 301 16.47 3.91 -7.05
CA SER A 301 15.39 3.38 -7.88
C SER A 301 15.85 3.17 -9.34
N ALA A 302 16.58 4.13 -9.91
CA ALA A 302 17.12 4.03 -11.26
C ALA A 302 18.21 2.95 -11.36
N LEU A 303 19.09 2.84 -10.36
CA LEU A 303 20.07 1.76 -10.29
C LEU A 303 19.40 0.40 -10.22
N ASN A 304 18.34 0.29 -9.42
CA ASN A 304 17.59 -0.94 -9.31
C ASN A 304 17.00 -1.38 -10.66
N ILE A 305 16.40 -0.45 -11.39
CA ILE A 305 15.91 -0.70 -12.76
C ILE A 305 17.08 -1.09 -13.70
N TYR A 306 18.24 -0.44 -13.56
CA TYR A 306 19.41 -0.71 -14.42
C TYR A 306 20.05 -2.07 -14.15
N TYR A 307 20.17 -2.49 -12.89
CA TYR A 307 20.77 -3.78 -12.51
C TYR A 307 19.84 -4.97 -12.72
N SER A 308 18.58 -4.70 -12.96
CA SER A 308 17.61 -5.70 -13.37
C SER A 308 17.72 -6.03 -14.88
N PHE A 309 18.62 -5.37 -15.64
CA PHE A 309 19.01 -5.70 -16.99
C PHE A 309 20.22 -6.65 -17.02
#